data_705d38cb0f8904130981246f4bdcc2cd
#
_entry.id   705d38cb0f8904130981246f4bdcc2cd
#
_cell.length_a   1.000
_cell.length_b   1.000
_cell.length_c   1.000
_cell.angle_alpha   90.00
_cell.angle_beta   90.00
_cell.angle_gamma   90.00
#
_symmetry.space_group_name_H-M   'P 1'
#
loop_
_entity.id
_entity.type
_entity.pdbx_description
1 polymer ?
#
loop_
_entity_poly.entity_id
_entity_poly.type
_entity_poly.pdbx_seq_one_letter_code
_entity_poly.pdbx_strand_id
1 'polypeptide(L)'
;MVHERDRYPAFNIPIACVPASIDNNLPGAEMSIGTDTAINNNAYVIDRIRQSASASLRCFVVETMGRKNGYLALMSAIATGAEKVYLYENGITLAELSEDTKRMVESFKQGRQLYLVVRNENASEYYTTDLLRRIFEEEGGGLFDVRSSIIGHMQQGGNPSPFDRTLAVRMVHKAIDELAEAFNSTKTVERKNAFYVGQLSGKMHAYPVSHMPDMIDMNERLPYDPWWKGLEAVLQVVADKNSHEQIGQLPTLLTDTGE
;
A
#
# COMPACT_ATOMS: atom_id res chain seq x y z
N MET A 1 -9.26 -11.74 23.31
CA MET A 1 -8.71 -11.51 24.67
C MET A 1 -9.40 -10.34 25.38
N VAL A 2 -9.42 -9.13 24.83
CA VAL A 2 -10.02 -7.95 25.53
C VAL A 2 -11.49 -8.15 25.87
N HIS A 3 -12.31 -8.65 24.96
CA HIS A 3 -13.73 -8.93 25.16
C HIS A 3 -14.02 -10.13 26.08
N GLU A 4 -13.02 -10.98 26.38
CA GLU A 4 -13.17 -12.17 27.19
C GLU A 4 -12.67 -11.98 28.64
N ARG A 5 -12.30 -10.76 29.00
CA ARG A 5 -11.72 -10.46 30.33
C ARG A 5 -12.64 -10.72 31.45
N ASP A 6 -13.95 -10.48 31.28
CA ASP A 6 -14.94 -10.73 32.31
C ASP A 6 -15.12 -12.23 32.54
N ARG A 7 -14.94 -13.03 31.48
CA ARG A 7 -15.07 -14.50 31.57
C ARG A 7 -13.78 -15.16 32.06
N TYR A 8 -12.61 -14.58 31.72
CA TYR A 8 -11.29 -15.13 32.06
C TYR A 8 -10.44 -14.09 32.80
N PRO A 9 -10.42 -14.11 34.16
CA PRO A 9 -9.63 -13.14 34.93
C PRO A 9 -8.15 -13.10 34.62
N ALA A 10 -7.56 -14.18 34.08
CA ALA A 10 -6.18 -14.21 33.63
C ALA A 10 -5.86 -13.23 32.50
N PHE A 11 -6.88 -12.75 31.77
CA PHE A 11 -6.72 -11.73 30.73
C PHE A 11 -6.78 -10.29 31.29
N ASN A 12 -6.97 -10.12 32.59
CA ASN A 12 -6.93 -8.82 33.25
C ASN A 12 -5.49 -8.30 33.44
N ILE A 13 -4.74 -8.27 32.37
CA ILE A 13 -3.38 -7.73 32.28
C ILE A 13 -3.31 -6.65 31.21
N PRO A 14 -2.40 -5.68 31.29
CA PRO A 14 -2.15 -4.74 30.20
C PRO A 14 -1.71 -5.50 28.93
N ILE A 15 -2.19 -5.05 27.79
CA ILE A 15 -1.88 -5.65 26.48
C ILE A 15 -1.45 -4.53 25.53
N ALA A 16 -0.26 -4.67 24.96
CA ALA A 16 0.21 -3.82 23.88
C ALA A 16 0.19 -4.56 22.55
N CYS A 17 -0.37 -3.94 21.51
CA CYS A 17 -0.36 -4.44 20.14
C CYS A 17 0.53 -3.55 19.28
N VAL A 18 1.40 -4.17 18.49
CA VAL A 18 2.26 -3.49 17.53
C VAL A 18 1.85 -3.92 16.13
N PRO A 19 1.55 -2.96 15.20
CA PRO A 19 1.07 -3.29 13.87
C PRO A 19 2.20 -3.87 13.01
N ALA A 20 2.00 -5.10 12.52
CA ALA A 20 2.92 -5.78 11.63
C ALA A 20 2.12 -6.42 10.49
N SER A 21 2.14 -5.77 9.33
CA SER A 21 1.45 -6.22 8.12
C SER A 21 2.10 -5.57 6.91
N ILE A 22 2.27 -6.32 5.82
CA ILE A 22 2.71 -5.73 4.55
C ILE A 22 1.60 -4.91 3.89
N ASP A 23 0.33 -5.23 4.16
CA ASP A 23 -0.83 -4.62 3.49
C ASP A 23 -1.05 -3.15 3.89
N ASN A 24 -0.45 -2.69 4.98
CA ASN A 24 -0.63 -1.34 5.55
C ASN A 24 -2.10 -0.97 5.82
N ASN A 25 -2.90 -1.92 6.21
CA ASN A 25 -4.35 -1.79 6.39
C ASN A 25 -4.77 -1.64 7.86
N LEU A 26 -3.83 -1.39 8.78
CA LEU A 26 -4.11 -1.18 10.19
C LEU A 26 -4.26 0.31 10.50
N PRO A 27 -5.32 0.71 11.23
CA PRO A 27 -5.60 2.11 11.50
C PRO A 27 -4.63 2.69 12.55
N GLY A 28 -4.54 4.03 12.59
CA GLY A 28 -3.74 4.74 13.60
C GLY A 28 -2.23 4.67 13.39
N ALA A 29 -1.78 4.13 12.26
CA ALA A 29 -0.39 4.13 11.84
C ALA A 29 -0.27 4.46 10.35
N GLU A 30 0.63 5.37 10.00
CA GLU A 30 0.95 5.66 8.59
C GLU A 30 1.62 4.45 7.94
N MET A 31 2.44 3.73 8.71
CA MET A 31 3.17 2.56 8.25
C MET A 31 3.09 1.43 9.28
N SER A 32 2.75 0.22 8.81
CA SER A 32 2.90 -1.03 9.55
C SER A 32 4.30 -1.60 9.35
N ILE A 33 4.82 -2.33 10.35
CA ILE A 33 6.10 -3.02 10.24
C ILE A 33 6.02 -4.08 9.12
N GLY A 34 6.96 -4.05 8.21
CA GLY A 34 7.05 -4.95 7.06
C GLY A 34 6.60 -4.35 5.74
N THR A 35 5.84 -3.26 5.77
CA THR A 35 5.31 -2.62 4.56
C THR A 35 6.42 -2.01 3.69
N ASP A 36 7.36 -1.28 4.29
CA ASP A 36 8.48 -0.67 3.57
C ASP A 36 9.39 -1.73 2.94
N THR A 37 9.64 -2.82 3.65
CA THR A 37 10.37 -3.97 3.12
C THR A 37 9.67 -4.57 1.90
N ALA A 38 8.34 -4.71 1.95
CA ALA A 38 7.57 -5.23 0.83
C ALA A 38 7.63 -4.30 -0.40
N ILE A 39 7.55 -2.98 -0.21
CA ILE A 39 7.71 -2.00 -1.28
C ILE A 39 9.11 -2.08 -1.89
N ASN A 40 10.16 -2.18 -1.06
CA ASN A 40 11.54 -2.35 -1.55
C ASN A 40 11.71 -3.62 -2.39
N ASN A 41 11.11 -4.74 -1.95
CA ASN A 41 11.14 -5.99 -2.72
C ASN A 41 10.41 -5.84 -4.05
N ASN A 42 9.25 -5.17 -4.07
CA ASN A 42 8.51 -4.89 -5.30
C ASN A 42 9.33 -4.03 -6.25
N ALA A 43 9.90 -2.93 -5.77
CA ALA A 43 10.72 -2.03 -6.57
C ALA A 43 11.92 -2.78 -7.17
N TYR A 44 12.60 -3.60 -6.38
CA TYR A 44 13.72 -4.41 -6.86
C TYR A 44 13.32 -5.37 -8.00
N VAL A 45 12.18 -6.05 -7.87
CA VAL A 45 11.69 -6.98 -8.90
C VAL A 45 11.27 -6.21 -10.16
N ILE A 46 10.52 -5.10 -10.00
CA ILE A 46 10.04 -4.28 -11.11
C ILE A 46 11.21 -3.66 -11.87
N ASP A 47 12.24 -3.18 -11.18
CA ASP A 47 13.44 -2.63 -11.85
C ASP A 47 14.17 -3.68 -12.68
N ARG A 48 14.23 -4.93 -12.23
CA ARG A 48 14.78 -6.04 -13.03
C ARG A 48 13.91 -6.35 -14.26
N ILE A 49 12.59 -6.29 -14.12
CA ILE A 49 11.66 -6.42 -15.24
C ILE A 49 11.92 -5.31 -16.26
N ARG A 50 12.04 -4.06 -15.81
CA ARG A 50 12.34 -2.90 -16.66
C ARG A 50 13.65 -3.08 -17.43
N GLN A 51 14.71 -3.53 -16.77
CA GLN A 51 16.01 -3.80 -17.39
C GLN A 51 15.90 -4.89 -18.47
N SER A 52 15.04 -5.90 -18.27
CA SER A 52 14.83 -6.97 -19.25
C SER A 52 14.10 -6.50 -20.52
N ALA A 53 13.42 -5.36 -20.45
CA ALA A 53 12.60 -4.82 -21.56
C ALA A 53 13.39 -3.95 -22.53
N SER A 54 14.68 -3.71 -22.31
CA SER A 54 15.48 -2.70 -23.04
C SER A 54 15.66 -2.95 -24.54
N ALA A 55 15.33 -4.15 -25.04
CA ALA A 55 15.59 -4.53 -26.43
C ALA A 55 14.34 -4.60 -27.33
N SER A 56 13.13 -4.37 -26.83
CA SER A 56 11.88 -4.47 -27.60
C SER A 56 10.77 -3.63 -26.96
N LEU A 57 9.79 -3.21 -27.77
CA LEU A 57 8.60 -2.53 -27.27
C LEU A 57 7.78 -3.48 -26.40
N ARG A 58 7.64 -3.19 -25.12
CA ARG A 58 6.97 -4.09 -24.16
C ARG A 58 6.06 -3.37 -23.18
N CYS A 59 4.89 -3.98 -22.94
CA CYS A 59 4.07 -3.70 -21.78
C CYS A 59 4.28 -4.79 -20.75
N PHE A 60 4.44 -4.42 -19.47
CA PHE A 60 4.41 -5.35 -18.36
C PHE A 60 3.23 -5.07 -17.44
N VAL A 61 2.44 -6.10 -17.16
CA VAL A 61 1.41 -6.09 -16.12
C VAL A 61 1.96 -6.80 -14.91
N VAL A 62 2.24 -6.07 -13.84
CA VAL A 62 2.84 -6.58 -12.61
C VAL A 62 1.79 -6.61 -11.50
N GLU A 63 1.56 -7.79 -10.92
CA GLU A 63 0.64 -7.96 -9.82
C GLU A 63 1.40 -7.94 -8.49
N THR A 64 0.88 -7.12 -7.56
CA THR A 64 1.36 -7.05 -6.17
C THR A 64 0.28 -7.57 -5.21
N MET A 65 0.70 -8.04 -4.05
CA MET A 65 -0.18 -8.33 -2.93
C MET A 65 -0.81 -7.05 -2.36
N GLY A 66 -1.51 -7.16 -1.25
CA GLY A 66 -2.17 -6.07 -0.54
C GLY A 66 -3.60 -6.41 -0.18
N ARG A 67 -4.10 -7.57 -0.60
CA ARG A 67 -5.48 -8.00 -0.41
C ARG A 67 -6.46 -6.92 -0.89
N LYS A 68 -7.31 -6.44 0.02
CA LYS A 68 -8.30 -5.38 -0.23
C LYS A 68 -7.74 -3.97 -0.02
N ASN A 69 -6.42 -3.78 -0.01
CA ASN A 69 -5.76 -2.49 0.16
C ASN A 69 -4.74 -2.26 -0.97
N GLY A 70 -4.93 -1.22 -1.74
CA GLY A 70 -4.10 -0.86 -2.89
C GLY A 70 -2.76 -0.21 -2.54
N TYR A 71 -2.45 -0.02 -1.25
CA TYR A 71 -1.25 0.70 -0.81
C TYR A 71 0.04 0.18 -1.45
N LEU A 72 0.29 -1.14 -1.38
CA LEU A 72 1.49 -1.74 -1.97
C LEU A 72 1.58 -1.51 -3.47
N ALA A 73 0.45 -1.65 -4.18
CA ALA A 73 0.40 -1.42 -5.63
C ALA A 73 0.73 0.04 -5.97
N LEU A 74 0.08 0.99 -5.28
CA LEU A 74 0.29 2.41 -5.52
C LEU A 74 1.73 2.85 -5.22
N MET A 75 2.24 2.48 -4.05
CA MET A 75 3.60 2.87 -3.65
C MET A 75 4.67 2.23 -4.54
N SER A 76 4.46 0.97 -4.95
CA SER A 76 5.35 0.32 -5.92
C SER A 76 5.29 1.00 -7.29
N ALA A 77 4.09 1.39 -7.74
CA ALA A 77 3.93 2.11 -9.01
C ALA A 77 4.62 3.48 -8.99
N ILE A 78 4.44 4.26 -7.92
CA ILE A 78 5.11 5.57 -7.77
C ILE A 78 6.63 5.40 -7.72
N ALA A 79 7.12 4.47 -6.89
CA ALA A 79 8.55 4.24 -6.70
C ALA A 79 9.27 3.81 -7.98
N THR A 80 8.57 3.10 -8.86
CA THR A 80 9.14 2.57 -10.10
C THR A 80 8.75 3.36 -11.35
N GLY A 81 7.95 4.42 -11.20
CA GLY A 81 7.49 5.25 -12.31
C GLY A 81 6.60 4.49 -13.29
N ALA A 82 5.65 3.69 -12.77
CA ALA A 82 4.69 3.00 -13.60
C ALA A 82 3.72 3.99 -14.26
N GLU A 83 3.24 3.65 -15.45
CA GLU A 83 2.32 4.49 -16.21
C GLU A 83 0.86 4.34 -15.76
N LYS A 84 0.52 3.18 -15.17
CA LYS A 84 -0.83 2.91 -14.67
C LYS A 84 -0.79 2.05 -13.43
N VAL A 85 -1.73 2.30 -12.52
CA VAL A 85 -2.02 1.41 -11.39
C VAL A 85 -3.50 1.07 -11.34
N TYR A 86 -3.81 -0.18 -11.01
CA TYR A 86 -5.17 -0.63 -10.68
C TYR A 86 -5.24 -1.01 -9.22
N LEU A 87 -6.07 -0.29 -8.47
CA LEU A 87 -6.24 -0.44 -7.03
C LEU A 87 -7.54 -1.18 -6.69
N TYR A 88 -7.56 -1.87 -5.55
CA TYR A 88 -8.76 -2.50 -5.03
C TYR A 88 -9.90 -1.48 -4.84
N GLU A 89 -9.57 -0.31 -4.31
CA GLU A 89 -10.52 0.74 -3.93
C GLU A 89 -11.30 1.31 -5.12
N ASN A 90 -10.70 1.27 -6.31
CA ASN A 90 -11.30 1.82 -7.52
C ASN A 90 -11.96 0.73 -8.38
N GLY A 91 -11.51 -0.52 -8.21
CA GLY A 91 -11.89 -1.60 -9.11
C GLY A 91 -11.32 -1.43 -10.53
N ILE A 92 -11.86 -2.18 -11.49
CA ILE A 92 -11.51 -2.07 -12.91
C ILE A 92 -12.78 -2.14 -13.73
N THR A 93 -12.98 -1.22 -14.64
CA THR A 93 -14.11 -1.21 -15.57
C THR A 93 -13.66 -1.41 -17.02
N LEU A 94 -14.55 -1.92 -17.87
CA LEU A 94 -14.26 -2.09 -19.29
C LEU A 94 -14.00 -0.75 -19.99
N ALA A 95 -14.71 0.29 -19.60
CA ALA A 95 -14.53 1.63 -20.15
C ALA A 95 -13.11 2.17 -19.86
N GLU A 96 -12.67 1.98 -18.61
CA GLU A 96 -11.32 2.35 -18.18
C GLU A 96 -10.25 1.56 -18.94
N LEU A 97 -10.42 0.23 -19.07
CA LEU A 97 -9.49 -0.59 -19.82
C LEU A 97 -9.37 -0.16 -21.28
N SER A 98 -10.50 0.17 -21.92
CA SER A 98 -10.50 0.65 -23.31
C SER A 98 -9.71 1.97 -23.44
N GLU A 99 -9.89 2.89 -22.51
CA GLU A 99 -9.16 4.16 -22.53
C GLU A 99 -7.68 3.97 -22.23
N ASP A 100 -7.34 3.16 -21.24
CA ASP A 100 -5.95 2.88 -20.89
C ASP A 100 -5.21 2.16 -22.03
N THR A 101 -5.88 1.26 -22.74
CA THR A 101 -5.32 0.61 -23.93
C THR A 101 -5.02 1.63 -25.04
N LYS A 102 -5.93 2.55 -25.31
CA LYS A 102 -5.69 3.63 -26.30
C LYS A 102 -4.48 4.50 -25.93
N ARG A 103 -4.40 4.91 -24.66
CA ARG A 103 -3.25 5.67 -24.15
C ARG A 103 -1.93 4.91 -24.29
N MET A 104 -1.96 3.61 -23.99
CA MET A 104 -0.80 2.73 -24.14
C MET A 104 -0.33 2.65 -25.59
N VAL A 105 -1.25 2.37 -26.53
CA VAL A 105 -0.94 2.32 -27.97
C VAL A 105 -0.37 3.64 -28.45
N GLU A 106 -0.97 4.75 -28.04
CA GLU A 106 -0.51 6.08 -28.43
C GLU A 106 0.90 6.37 -27.86
N SER A 107 1.15 5.99 -26.62
CA SER A 107 2.48 6.13 -26.00
C SER A 107 3.57 5.37 -26.77
N PHE A 108 3.29 4.16 -27.23
CA PHE A 108 4.25 3.41 -28.04
C PHE A 108 4.46 4.05 -29.43
N LYS A 109 3.41 4.54 -30.07
CA LYS A 109 3.52 5.30 -31.33
C LYS A 109 4.38 6.56 -31.18
N GLN A 110 4.35 7.19 -30.02
CA GLN A 110 5.17 8.36 -29.69
C GLN A 110 6.61 8.00 -29.29
N GLY A 111 7.00 6.73 -29.39
CA GLY A 111 8.36 6.26 -29.17
C GLY A 111 8.69 5.78 -27.76
N ARG A 112 7.67 5.55 -26.91
CA ARG A 112 7.87 4.86 -25.62
C ARG A 112 8.29 3.42 -25.90
N GLN A 113 9.27 2.93 -25.17
CA GLN A 113 9.78 1.56 -25.33
C GLN A 113 9.23 0.58 -24.30
N LEU A 114 8.82 1.09 -23.14
CA LEU A 114 8.28 0.31 -22.04
C LEU A 114 7.03 1.00 -21.50
N TYR A 115 5.99 0.20 -21.23
CA TYR A 115 4.80 0.61 -20.49
C TYR A 115 4.61 -0.33 -19.30
N LEU A 116 4.60 0.21 -18.09
CA LEU A 116 4.47 -0.56 -16.87
C LEU A 116 3.11 -0.32 -16.24
N VAL A 117 2.38 -1.40 -16.03
CA VAL A 117 1.10 -1.42 -15.32
C VAL A 117 1.30 -2.19 -14.02
N VAL A 118 1.00 -1.59 -12.90
CA VAL A 118 0.97 -2.26 -11.61
C VAL A 118 -0.49 -2.53 -11.20
N ARG A 119 -0.76 -3.71 -10.67
CA ARG A 119 -2.11 -4.11 -10.27
C ARG A 119 -2.09 -4.68 -8.85
N ASN A 120 -3.03 -4.24 -8.00
CA ASN A 120 -3.32 -4.95 -6.76
C ASN A 120 -4.01 -6.29 -7.07
N GLU A 121 -3.66 -7.36 -6.36
CA GLU A 121 -4.17 -8.73 -6.58
C GLU A 121 -5.71 -8.82 -6.58
N ASN A 122 -6.38 -7.96 -5.80
CA ASN A 122 -7.85 -7.92 -5.69
C ASN A 122 -8.48 -6.67 -6.35
N ALA A 123 -7.78 -5.97 -7.22
CA ALA A 123 -8.37 -4.83 -7.95
C ALA A 123 -9.62 -5.23 -8.75
N SER A 124 -9.71 -6.48 -9.19
CA SER A 124 -10.92 -7.06 -9.78
C SER A 124 -10.87 -8.59 -9.72
N GLU A 125 -12.01 -9.22 -9.45
CA GLU A 125 -12.19 -10.66 -9.55
C GLU A 125 -12.17 -11.14 -11.01
N TYR A 126 -12.71 -10.35 -11.93
CA TYR A 126 -12.90 -10.72 -13.34
C TYR A 126 -11.74 -10.28 -14.21
N TYR A 127 -11.30 -9.04 -14.06
CA TYR A 127 -10.17 -8.49 -14.82
C TYR A 127 -8.85 -8.90 -14.16
N THR A 128 -8.53 -10.18 -14.27
CA THR A 128 -7.30 -10.78 -13.73
C THR A 128 -6.06 -10.29 -14.48
N THR A 129 -4.89 -10.49 -13.90
CA THR A 129 -3.61 -10.11 -14.52
C THR A 129 -3.40 -10.76 -15.89
N ASP A 130 -3.80 -12.04 -16.05
CA ASP A 130 -3.73 -12.73 -17.35
C ASP A 130 -4.75 -12.17 -18.36
N LEU A 131 -5.96 -11.85 -17.90
CA LEU A 131 -6.95 -11.23 -18.79
C LEU A 131 -6.50 -9.84 -19.26
N LEU A 132 -5.96 -8.99 -18.36
CA LEU A 132 -5.38 -7.70 -18.75
C LEU A 132 -4.27 -7.88 -19.79
N ARG A 133 -3.36 -8.84 -19.55
CA ARG A 133 -2.29 -9.17 -20.51
C ARG A 133 -2.85 -9.48 -21.89
N ARG A 134 -3.87 -10.33 -21.97
CA ARG A 134 -4.49 -10.74 -23.24
C ARG A 134 -5.21 -9.58 -23.94
N ILE A 135 -5.96 -8.77 -23.18
CA ILE A 135 -6.64 -7.60 -23.75
C ILE A 135 -5.61 -6.64 -24.35
N PHE A 136 -4.57 -6.28 -23.60
CA PHE A 136 -3.57 -5.34 -24.07
C PHE A 136 -2.75 -5.89 -25.26
N GLU A 137 -2.52 -7.21 -25.31
CA GLU A 137 -1.82 -7.86 -26.41
C GLU A 137 -2.66 -7.85 -27.69
N GLU A 138 -3.95 -8.18 -27.60
CA GLU A 138 -4.89 -8.21 -28.74
C GLU A 138 -5.12 -6.80 -29.30
N GLU A 139 -5.47 -5.86 -28.40
CA GLU A 139 -5.75 -4.48 -28.78
C GLU A 139 -4.49 -3.69 -29.17
N GLY A 140 -3.32 -4.15 -28.77
CA GLY A 140 -2.01 -3.63 -29.21
C GLY A 140 -1.71 -3.89 -30.67
N GLY A 141 -2.41 -4.84 -31.30
CA GLY A 141 -2.32 -5.12 -32.74
C GLY A 141 -0.92 -5.48 -33.22
N GLY A 142 -0.08 -6.07 -32.36
CA GLY A 142 1.30 -6.46 -32.67
C GLY A 142 2.33 -5.30 -32.63
N LEU A 143 1.93 -4.11 -32.18
CA LEU A 143 2.82 -2.98 -32.02
C LEU A 143 3.85 -3.21 -30.90
N PHE A 144 3.47 -3.92 -29.83
CA PHE A 144 4.29 -4.25 -28.68
C PHE A 144 3.94 -5.61 -28.10
N ASP A 145 4.87 -6.23 -27.41
CA ASP A 145 4.63 -7.47 -26.66
C ASP A 145 4.08 -7.15 -25.26
N VAL A 146 3.14 -7.98 -24.77
CA VAL A 146 2.66 -7.86 -23.38
C VAL A 146 3.12 -9.05 -22.55
N ARG A 147 3.67 -8.77 -21.39
CA ARG A 147 4.10 -9.78 -20.40
C ARG A 147 3.44 -9.50 -19.06
N SER A 148 3.25 -10.54 -18.29
CA SER A 148 2.76 -10.41 -16.91
C SER A 148 3.75 -11.01 -15.92
N SER A 149 3.75 -10.46 -14.71
CA SER A 149 4.52 -10.98 -13.58
C SER A 149 3.70 -10.88 -12.31
N ILE A 150 3.56 -11.96 -11.59
CA ILE A 150 2.94 -12.01 -10.27
C ILE A 150 4.07 -12.13 -9.26
N ILE A 151 4.31 -11.07 -8.47
CA ILE A 151 5.41 -11.05 -7.49
C ILE A 151 5.10 -12.00 -6.32
N GLY A 152 3.84 -12.04 -5.87
CA GLY A 152 3.37 -12.96 -4.85
C GLY A 152 4.16 -12.86 -3.55
N HIS A 153 4.40 -14.00 -2.88
CA HIS A 153 5.03 -14.08 -1.56
C HIS A 153 6.51 -13.64 -1.52
N MET A 154 7.16 -13.41 -2.65
CA MET A 154 8.50 -12.80 -2.67
C MET A 154 8.51 -11.41 -2.02
N GLN A 155 7.36 -10.73 -1.98
CA GLN A 155 7.20 -9.45 -1.29
C GLN A 155 7.36 -9.55 0.23
N GLN A 156 7.05 -10.71 0.81
CA GLN A 156 7.10 -10.94 2.26
C GLN A 156 8.46 -11.41 2.75
N GLY A 157 9.37 -11.74 1.84
CA GLY A 157 10.67 -12.28 2.17
C GLY A 157 11.78 -11.23 2.25
N GLY A 158 13.00 -11.72 2.38
CA GLY A 158 14.21 -10.91 2.36
C GLY A 158 14.57 -10.26 3.69
N ASN A 159 15.59 -9.40 3.64
CA ASN A 159 16.06 -8.69 4.82
C ASN A 159 15.18 -7.46 5.07
N PRO A 160 14.75 -7.20 6.31
CA PRO A 160 14.02 -5.99 6.65
C PRO A 160 14.79 -4.73 6.27
N SER A 161 14.09 -3.76 5.71
CA SER A 161 14.67 -2.46 5.39
C SER A 161 15.15 -1.73 6.66
N PRO A 162 16.12 -0.80 6.55
CA PRO A 162 16.50 0.03 7.68
C PRO A 162 15.33 0.79 8.30
N PHE A 163 14.35 1.21 7.48
CA PHE A 163 13.15 1.87 7.95
C PHE A 163 12.33 0.94 8.85
N ASP A 164 11.98 -0.27 8.40
CA ASP A 164 11.20 -1.24 9.19
C ASP A 164 11.92 -1.63 10.48
N ARG A 165 13.25 -1.80 10.44
CA ARG A 165 14.03 -2.10 11.64
C ARG A 165 13.93 -1.00 12.69
N THR A 166 14.06 0.25 12.28
CA THR A 166 13.99 1.40 13.19
C THR A 166 12.56 1.65 13.66
N LEU A 167 11.57 1.47 12.78
CA LEU A 167 10.15 1.57 13.11
C LEU A 167 9.76 0.55 14.17
N ALA A 168 10.18 -0.72 14.01
CA ALA A 168 9.91 -1.79 14.98
C ALA A 168 10.48 -1.46 16.36
N VAL A 169 11.74 -1.02 16.45
CA VAL A 169 12.36 -0.63 17.72
C VAL A 169 11.61 0.52 18.39
N ARG A 170 11.24 1.55 17.63
CA ARG A 170 10.51 2.71 18.15
C ARG A 170 9.11 2.35 18.65
N MET A 171 8.39 1.51 17.90
CA MET A 171 7.06 1.04 18.31
C MET A 171 7.13 0.18 19.57
N VAL A 172 8.09 -0.75 19.64
CA VAL A 172 8.28 -1.59 20.83
C VAL A 172 8.69 -0.77 22.06
N HIS A 173 9.57 0.22 21.89
CA HIS A 173 9.92 1.15 22.99
C HIS A 173 8.68 1.84 23.54
N LYS A 174 7.85 2.44 22.67
CA LYS A 174 6.59 3.07 23.09
C LYS A 174 5.63 2.07 23.77
N ALA A 175 5.52 0.85 23.24
CA ALA A 175 4.70 -0.20 23.85
C ALA A 175 5.17 -0.57 25.27
N ILE A 176 6.49 -0.65 25.50
CA ILE A 176 7.07 -0.95 26.81
C ILE A 176 6.80 0.19 27.79
N ASP A 177 6.94 1.45 27.38
CA ASP A 177 6.65 2.61 28.24
C ASP A 177 5.19 2.58 28.71
N GLU A 178 4.24 2.37 27.80
CA GLU A 178 2.82 2.28 28.13
C GLU A 178 2.51 1.08 29.05
N LEU A 179 3.14 -0.07 28.82
CA LEU A 179 2.99 -1.23 29.68
C LEU A 179 3.54 -0.94 31.09
N ALA A 180 4.69 -0.29 31.21
CA ALA A 180 5.29 0.07 32.48
C ALA A 180 4.39 1.04 33.26
N GLU A 181 3.82 2.05 32.59
CA GLU A 181 2.85 2.97 33.20
C GLU A 181 1.59 2.22 33.68
N ALA A 182 1.01 1.34 32.84
CA ALA A 182 -0.15 0.56 33.19
C ALA A 182 0.08 -0.38 34.39
N PHE A 183 1.26 -1.03 34.47
CA PHE A 183 1.62 -1.89 35.61
C PHE A 183 1.83 -1.12 36.90
N ASN A 184 2.41 0.09 36.82
CA ASN A 184 2.67 0.92 37.98
C ASN A 184 1.42 1.71 38.47
N SER A 185 0.36 1.75 37.65
CA SER A 185 -0.87 2.45 38.02
C SER A 185 -1.56 1.78 39.20
N THR A 186 -2.01 2.59 40.15
CA THR A 186 -2.85 2.16 41.29
C THR A 186 -4.33 1.93 40.90
N LYS A 187 -4.73 2.47 39.73
CA LYS A 187 -6.10 2.35 39.22
C LYS A 187 -6.33 1.02 38.52
N THR A 188 -7.27 0.23 39.02
CA THR A 188 -7.59 -1.08 38.45
C THR A 188 -8.01 -1.02 36.99
N VAL A 189 -8.63 0.08 36.54
CA VAL A 189 -9.06 0.28 35.15
C VAL A 189 -7.86 0.42 34.23
N GLU A 190 -6.83 1.18 34.64
CA GLU A 190 -5.62 1.41 33.83
C GLU A 190 -4.79 0.13 33.69
N ARG A 191 -4.75 -0.73 34.73
CA ARG A 191 -4.05 -2.04 34.69
C ARG A 191 -4.66 -3.03 33.70
N LYS A 192 -5.90 -2.81 33.26
CA LYS A 192 -6.62 -3.65 32.30
C LYS A 192 -6.59 -3.07 30.89
N ASN A 193 -5.89 -1.99 30.64
CA ASN A 193 -5.90 -1.34 29.34
C ASN A 193 -5.27 -2.23 28.26
N ALA A 194 -5.93 -2.25 27.12
CA ALA A 194 -5.37 -2.77 25.88
C ALA A 194 -5.21 -1.60 24.93
N PHE A 195 -4.03 -1.48 24.36
CA PHE A 195 -3.72 -0.40 23.41
C PHE A 195 -2.92 -0.94 22.24
N TYR A 196 -2.94 -0.21 21.15
CA TYR A 196 -2.05 -0.44 20.04
C TYR A 196 -1.21 0.81 19.79
N VAL A 197 0.00 0.57 19.27
CA VAL A 197 0.97 1.62 18.98
C VAL A 197 0.94 1.92 17.49
N GLY A 198 0.99 3.20 17.13
CA GLY A 198 1.09 3.64 15.75
C GLY A 198 2.03 4.83 15.61
N GLN A 199 2.47 5.09 14.38
CA GLN A 199 3.23 6.30 14.05
C GLN A 199 2.33 7.22 13.20
N LEU A 200 2.18 8.46 13.64
CA LEU A 200 1.55 9.55 12.89
C LEU A 200 2.45 10.78 12.92
N SER A 201 2.66 11.39 11.76
CA SER A 201 3.51 12.60 11.61
C SER A 201 4.88 12.46 12.30
N GLY A 202 5.49 11.29 12.15
CA GLY A 202 6.80 10.97 12.72
C GLY A 202 6.81 10.68 14.22
N LYS A 203 5.69 10.83 14.95
CA LYS A 203 5.57 10.60 16.40
C LYS A 203 4.92 9.24 16.69
N MET A 204 5.34 8.61 17.79
CA MET A 204 4.71 7.38 18.28
C MET A 204 3.55 7.73 19.19
N HIS A 205 2.41 7.08 18.94
CA HIS A 205 1.17 7.21 19.70
C HIS A 205 0.72 5.85 20.20
N ALA A 206 0.02 5.85 21.33
CA ALA A 206 -0.69 4.68 21.83
C ALA A 206 -2.19 5.00 21.86
N TYR A 207 -2.98 4.10 21.30
CA TYR A 207 -4.43 4.25 21.20
C TYR A 207 -5.11 3.10 21.92
N PRO A 208 -6.20 3.34 22.68
CA PRO A 208 -7.03 2.26 23.21
C PRO A 208 -7.54 1.35 22.08
N VAL A 209 -7.45 0.04 22.25
CA VAL A 209 -7.97 -0.94 21.25
C VAL A 209 -9.47 -0.75 21.02
N SER A 210 -10.19 -0.21 22.01
CA SER A 210 -11.62 0.12 21.90
C SER A 210 -11.94 1.16 20.81
N HIS A 211 -10.94 1.96 20.35
CA HIS A 211 -11.11 2.93 19.28
C HIS A 211 -10.96 2.32 17.88
N MET A 212 -10.50 1.07 17.77
CA MET A 212 -10.32 0.45 16.45
C MET A 212 -11.61 0.38 15.61
N PRO A 213 -12.79 0.04 16.19
CA PRO A 213 -14.02 0.00 15.40
C PRO A 213 -14.45 1.34 14.81
N ASP A 214 -14.00 2.46 15.39
CA ASP A 214 -14.29 3.81 14.89
C ASP A 214 -13.38 4.20 13.70
N MET A 215 -12.30 3.46 13.47
CA MET A 215 -11.26 3.79 12.50
C MET A 215 -11.18 2.78 11.34
N ILE A 216 -11.74 1.57 11.53
CA ILE A 216 -11.64 0.49 10.56
C ILE A 216 -12.98 -0.24 10.42
N ASP A 217 -13.32 -0.60 9.20
CA ASP A 217 -14.35 -1.61 8.98
C ASP A 217 -13.86 -2.96 9.49
N MET A 218 -14.47 -3.44 10.59
CA MET A 218 -14.06 -4.69 11.24
C MET A 218 -14.35 -5.94 10.40
N ASN A 219 -15.27 -5.88 9.44
CA ASN A 219 -15.61 -6.99 8.55
C ASN A 219 -14.65 -7.04 7.37
N GLU A 220 -14.48 -5.90 6.69
CA GLU A 220 -13.60 -5.79 5.53
C GLU A 220 -12.13 -5.63 5.92
N ARG A 221 -11.84 -5.24 7.18
CA ARG A 221 -10.50 -4.97 7.71
C ARG A 221 -9.76 -3.88 6.93
N LEU A 222 -10.47 -2.81 6.64
CA LEU A 222 -9.98 -1.67 5.88
C LEU A 222 -10.17 -0.38 6.68
N PRO A 223 -9.18 0.51 6.72
CA PRO A 223 -9.36 1.86 7.27
C PRO A 223 -10.48 2.60 6.52
N TYR A 224 -11.33 3.34 7.25
CA TYR A 224 -12.38 4.17 6.64
C TYR A 224 -11.79 5.32 5.81
N ASP A 225 -10.66 5.86 6.25
CA ASP A 225 -9.95 6.96 5.57
C ASP A 225 -8.46 6.61 5.39
N PRO A 226 -8.09 5.97 4.29
CA PRO A 226 -6.71 5.66 4.00
C PRO A 226 -5.96 6.91 3.52
N TRP A 227 -5.09 7.47 4.38
CA TRP A 227 -4.30 8.70 4.14
C TRP A 227 -3.55 8.72 2.80
N TRP A 228 -3.14 7.56 2.32
CA TRP A 228 -2.33 7.41 1.11
C TRP A 228 -3.11 7.53 -0.20
N LYS A 229 -4.43 7.49 -0.15
CA LYS A 229 -5.27 7.50 -1.36
C LYS A 229 -5.06 8.77 -2.19
N GLY A 230 -4.81 9.90 -1.55
CA GLY A 230 -4.47 11.15 -2.22
C GLY A 230 -3.20 11.10 -3.09
N LEU A 231 -2.32 10.11 -2.87
CA LEU A 231 -1.09 9.93 -3.66
C LEU A 231 -1.34 9.38 -5.07
N GLU A 232 -2.55 8.95 -5.41
CA GLU A 232 -2.90 8.57 -6.80
C GLU A 232 -2.65 9.72 -7.79
N ALA A 233 -2.89 10.95 -7.37
CA ALA A 233 -2.61 12.13 -8.19
C ALA A 233 -1.11 12.30 -8.49
N VAL A 234 -0.23 11.89 -7.57
CA VAL A 234 1.22 11.92 -7.76
C VAL A 234 1.64 10.96 -8.86
N LEU A 235 1.04 9.76 -8.90
CA LEU A 235 1.35 8.79 -9.95
C LEU A 235 1.01 9.33 -11.34
N GLN A 236 -0.12 10.01 -11.50
CA GLN A 236 -0.51 10.59 -12.80
C GLN A 236 0.53 11.61 -13.29
N VAL A 237 1.05 12.45 -12.40
CA VAL A 237 2.11 13.41 -12.74
C VAL A 237 3.41 12.72 -13.15
N VAL A 238 3.77 11.62 -12.44
CA VAL A 238 5.00 10.86 -12.75
C VAL A 238 4.85 10.10 -14.07
N ALA A 239 3.66 9.59 -14.37
CA ALA A 239 3.37 8.82 -15.59
C ALA A 239 3.32 9.69 -16.85
N ASP A 240 2.91 10.94 -16.75
CA ASP A 240 2.74 11.85 -17.87
C ASP A 240 4.06 12.58 -18.21
N LYS A 241 4.65 12.26 -19.37
CA LYS A 241 5.86 12.93 -19.86
C LYS A 241 5.65 14.43 -20.19
N ASN A 242 4.39 14.83 -20.40
CA ASN A 242 4.05 16.21 -20.77
C ASN A 242 3.62 17.06 -19.56
N SER A 243 3.75 16.53 -18.35
CA SER A 243 3.27 17.16 -17.12
C SER A 243 4.00 18.43 -16.68
N HIS A 244 5.03 18.87 -17.42
CA HIS A 244 5.69 20.16 -17.15
C HIS A 244 4.72 21.36 -17.14
N GLU A 245 3.60 21.28 -17.85
CA GLU A 245 2.55 22.32 -17.86
C GLU A 245 1.54 22.17 -16.71
N GLN A 246 1.44 21.00 -16.06
CA GLN A 246 0.42 20.74 -15.04
C GLN A 246 0.92 20.84 -13.59
N ILE A 247 2.22 20.99 -13.37
CA ILE A 247 2.80 21.12 -11.99
C ILE A 247 2.19 22.30 -11.21
N GLY A 248 1.64 23.32 -11.91
CA GLY A 248 0.93 24.42 -11.28
C GLY A 248 -0.51 24.12 -10.79
N GLN A 249 -1.04 22.92 -11.07
CA GLN A 249 -2.41 22.51 -10.72
C GLN A 249 -2.48 21.37 -9.68
N LEU A 250 -1.36 21.01 -9.05
CA LEU A 250 -1.39 20.05 -7.94
C LEU A 250 -2.30 20.59 -6.82
N PRO A 251 -3.29 19.81 -6.36
CA PRO A 251 -4.06 20.20 -5.20
C PRO A 251 -3.10 20.44 -4.04
N THR A 252 -3.33 21.48 -3.28
CA THR A 252 -2.55 21.89 -2.10
C THR A 252 -2.74 20.83 -0.98
N LEU A 253 -2.26 19.63 -1.17
CA LEU A 253 -2.31 18.53 -0.20
C LEU A 253 -1.29 18.67 0.94
N LEU A 254 -0.47 19.73 0.94
CA LEU A 254 0.61 19.90 1.90
C LEU A 254 0.52 21.15 2.77
N THR A 255 -0.59 21.89 2.79
CA THR A 255 -0.70 23.16 3.52
C THR A 255 -1.72 23.23 4.65
N ASP A 256 -2.33 22.13 5.08
CA ASP A 256 -3.08 22.14 6.35
C ASP A 256 -2.25 21.54 7.50
N THR A 257 -1.18 22.24 7.86
CA THR A 257 -0.71 22.24 9.25
C THR A 257 -1.59 23.21 10.00
N GLY A 258 -2.78 22.74 10.43
CA GLY A 258 -3.62 23.48 11.35
C GLY A 258 -2.82 23.82 12.62
N GLU A 259 -2.81 25.09 12.96
CA GLU A 259 -2.35 25.67 14.23
C GLU A 259 -3.08 25.02 15.42
#